data_d271dbc747662d2bb2ceb254a9f403ca
#
_entry.id   d271dbc747662d2bb2ceb254a9f403ca
#
_cell.length_a   1.000
_cell.length_b   1.000
_cell.length_c   1.000
_cell.angle_alpha   90.00
_cell.angle_beta   90.00
_cell.angle_gamma   90.00
#
_symmetry.space_group_name_H-M   'P 1'
#
loop_
_entity.id
_entity.type
_entity.pdbx_description
1 polymer ?
#
loop_
_entity_poly.entity_id
_entity_poly.type
_entity_poly.pdbx_seq_one_letter_code
_entity_poly.pdbx_strand_id
1 'polypeptide(L)'
;NVLSSTLAFALLGCLAVQVAVILPYTPLRPVEVRQTEASAGARPLSLMIANVFMPNRRIDRLKDIIRAQDPDLILAVETDEWWCRHLEDALPHHPFRIAHPLPNTYGMMLLSRLELVDPEVRLLLKPDIPSIRTGVRLRSGDVIMLYGVHPEPPSPTEAATSLPRDAELVMAGREIAQSGRPTLVAGDLNDFRARILAGGA
;
A
#
# COMPACT_ATOMS: atom_id res chain seq x y z
N ASN A 1 -42.12 28.07 -0.52
CA ASN A 1 -42.49 27.36 0.69
C ASN A 1 -41.21 27.22 1.55
N VAL A 2 -41.23 27.73 2.81
CA VAL A 2 -40.05 27.75 3.68
C VAL A 2 -39.39 26.38 3.80
N LEU A 3 -40.18 25.31 3.94
CA LEU A 3 -39.69 23.93 4.04
C LEU A 3 -38.88 23.51 2.79
N SER A 4 -39.37 23.84 1.59
CA SER A 4 -38.69 23.53 0.34
C SER A 4 -37.37 24.29 0.20
N SER A 5 -37.32 25.54 0.66
CA SER A 5 -36.08 26.36 0.64
C SER A 5 -35.07 25.81 1.64
N THR A 6 -35.49 25.44 2.86
CA THR A 6 -34.60 24.85 3.88
C THR A 6 -34.01 23.52 3.38
N LEU A 7 -34.82 22.66 2.76
CA LEU A 7 -34.36 21.41 2.19
C LEU A 7 -33.34 21.65 1.05
N ALA A 8 -33.63 22.61 0.18
CA ALA A 8 -32.69 22.96 -0.90
C ALA A 8 -31.33 23.45 -0.38
N PHE A 9 -31.32 24.31 0.65
CA PHE A 9 -30.08 24.75 1.28
C PHE A 9 -29.31 23.62 1.94
N ALA A 10 -30.01 22.70 2.62
CA ALA A 10 -29.37 21.52 3.22
C ALA A 10 -28.74 20.62 2.16
N LEU A 11 -29.44 20.36 1.04
CA LEU A 11 -28.93 19.55 -0.08
C LEU A 11 -27.72 20.23 -0.75
N LEU A 12 -27.76 21.55 -0.96
CA LEU A 12 -26.63 22.29 -1.51
C LEU A 12 -25.43 22.25 -0.56
N GLY A 13 -25.64 22.35 0.74
CA GLY A 13 -24.57 22.19 1.73
C GLY A 13 -23.95 20.80 1.68
N CYS A 14 -24.75 19.74 1.64
CA CYS A 14 -24.27 18.38 1.46
C CYS A 14 -23.48 18.19 0.16
N LEU A 15 -23.99 18.74 -0.94
CA LEU A 15 -23.32 18.68 -2.23
C LEU A 15 -21.97 19.41 -2.20
N ALA A 16 -21.91 20.59 -1.60
CA ALA A 16 -20.67 21.35 -1.45
C ALA A 16 -19.60 20.57 -0.65
N VAL A 17 -20.01 19.92 0.45
CA VAL A 17 -19.13 19.04 1.23
C VAL A 17 -18.63 17.86 0.37
N GLN A 18 -19.52 17.18 -0.35
CA GLN A 18 -19.12 16.06 -1.20
C GLN A 18 -18.16 16.52 -2.30
N VAL A 19 -18.44 17.64 -2.96
CA VAL A 19 -17.53 18.20 -3.98
C VAL A 19 -16.17 18.53 -3.36
N ALA A 20 -16.13 19.16 -2.20
CA ALA A 20 -14.87 19.51 -1.52
C ALA A 20 -14.03 18.26 -1.16
N VAL A 21 -14.69 17.16 -0.79
CA VAL A 21 -14.03 15.89 -0.47
C VAL A 21 -13.55 15.16 -1.72
N ILE A 22 -14.33 15.16 -2.80
CA ILE A 22 -14.05 14.39 -4.03
C ILE A 22 -13.10 15.14 -4.97
N LEU A 23 -13.20 16.48 -5.04
CA LEU A 23 -12.43 17.32 -5.96
C LEU A 23 -10.92 17.05 -5.96
N PRO A 24 -10.24 16.82 -4.81
CA PRO A 24 -8.81 16.49 -4.78
C PRO A 24 -8.42 15.23 -5.56
N TYR A 25 -9.37 14.32 -5.78
CA TYR A 25 -9.15 13.02 -6.47
C TYR A 25 -9.59 13.06 -7.94
N THR A 26 -9.92 14.22 -8.47
CA THR A 26 -10.35 14.37 -9.86
C THR A 26 -9.24 14.98 -10.71
N PRO A 27 -9.28 14.79 -12.05
CA PRO A 27 -8.35 15.45 -12.97
C PRO A 27 -8.43 16.99 -12.98
N LEU A 28 -9.40 17.59 -12.28
CA LEU A 28 -9.56 19.03 -12.14
C LEU A 28 -8.55 19.66 -11.15
N ARG A 29 -7.89 18.84 -10.36
CA ARG A 29 -6.79 19.28 -9.47
C ARG A 29 -5.44 19.00 -10.12
N PRO A 30 -4.45 19.88 -9.91
CA PRO A 30 -3.08 19.60 -10.33
C PRO A 30 -2.59 18.31 -9.69
N VAL A 31 -1.86 17.50 -10.48
CA VAL A 31 -1.22 16.28 -10.00
C VAL A 31 -0.14 16.67 -8.98
N GLU A 32 -0.27 16.22 -7.73
CA GLU A 32 0.69 16.54 -6.66
C GLU A 32 2.02 15.79 -6.85
N VAL A 33 1.96 14.58 -7.42
CA VAL A 33 3.15 13.77 -7.74
C VAL A 33 3.46 13.94 -9.22
N ARG A 34 4.62 14.51 -9.53
CA ARG A 34 5.09 14.63 -10.92
C ARG A 34 5.30 13.24 -11.51
N GLN A 35 4.69 12.99 -12.66
CA GLN A 35 5.07 11.84 -13.46
C GLN A 35 6.49 12.07 -13.98
N THR A 36 7.40 11.15 -13.65
CA THR A 36 8.73 11.17 -14.23
C THR A 36 8.64 10.61 -15.64
N GLU A 37 9.05 11.39 -16.64
CA GLU A 37 9.29 10.85 -17.96
C GLU A 37 10.44 9.86 -17.85
N ALA A 38 10.20 8.62 -18.28
CA ALA A 38 11.25 7.61 -18.30
C ALA A 38 12.38 8.12 -19.19
N SER A 39 13.56 8.32 -18.61
CA SER A 39 14.76 8.60 -19.38
C SER A 39 14.94 7.49 -20.42
N ALA A 40 15.31 7.84 -21.65
CA ALA A 40 15.50 6.87 -22.71
C ALA A 40 16.47 5.76 -22.24
N GLY A 41 15.96 4.52 -22.12
CA GLY A 41 16.72 3.37 -21.64
C GLY A 41 16.61 3.03 -20.16
N ALA A 42 15.96 3.84 -19.32
CA ALA A 42 15.70 3.50 -17.93
C ALA A 42 14.43 2.66 -17.80
N ARG A 43 14.55 1.47 -17.23
CA ARG A 43 13.39 0.65 -16.85
C ARG A 43 12.93 1.08 -15.46
N PRO A 44 11.73 1.68 -15.31
CA PRO A 44 11.22 2.08 -14.00
C PRO A 44 10.99 0.87 -13.10
N LEU A 45 11.10 1.08 -11.79
CA LEU A 45 10.67 0.10 -10.81
C LEU A 45 9.15 0.00 -10.83
N SER A 46 8.62 -1.21 -10.96
CA SER A 46 7.18 -1.48 -10.89
C SER A 46 6.83 -2.28 -9.63
N LEU A 47 5.84 -1.79 -8.89
CA LEU A 47 5.30 -2.44 -7.71
C LEU A 47 3.81 -2.68 -7.88
N MET A 48 3.39 -3.93 -7.70
CA MET A 48 1.98 -4.30 -7.56
C MET A 48 1.64 -4.47 -6.08
N ILE A 49 0.55 -3.87 -5.64
CA ILE A 49 -0.04 -4.07 -4.32
C ILE A 49 -1.33 -4.86 -4.52
N ALA A 50 -1.51 -5.95 -3.78
CA ALA A 50 -2.68 -6.81 -3.87
C ALA A 50 -3.20 -7.18 -2.48
N ASN A 51 -4.35 -6.62 -2.08
CA ASN A 51 -5.14 -7.21 -1.01
C ASN A 51 -5.84 -8.45 -1.60
N VAL A 52 -5.42 -9.64 -1.16
CA VAL A 52 -5.91 -10.89 -1.74
C VAL A 52 -7.25 -11.32 -1.16
N PHE A 53 -7.69 -10.67 -0.09
CA PHE A 53 -8.85 -11.07 0.70
C PHE A 53 -8.71 -12.52 1.15
N MET A 54 -8.14 -12.76 2.30
CA MET A 54 -7.69 -14.07 2.80
C MET A 54 -8.65 -15.25 2.52
N PRO A 55 -9.99 -15.13 2.68
CA PRO A 55 -10.93 -16.21 2.35
C PRO A 55 -11.06 -16.51 0.85
N ASN A 56 -10.66 -15.57 -0.01
CA ASN A 56 -10.69 -15.77 -1.45
C ASN A 56 -9.58 -16.76 -1.87
N ARG A 57 -9.88 -17.72 -2.75
CA ARG A 57 -8.93 -18.73 -3.22
C ARG A 57 -8.74 -18.67 -4.75
N ARG A 58 -8.99 -17.52 -5.37
CA ARG A 58 -8.93 -17.35 -6.82
C ARG A 58 -7.52 -16.97 -7.29
N ILE A 59 -6.55 -17.82 -6.99
CA ILE A 59 -5.14 -17.60 -7.34
C ILE A 59 -4.91 -17.44 -8.86
N ASP A 60 -5.66 -18.16 -9.70
CA ASP A 60 -5.46 -18.11 -11.15
C ASP A 60 -5.76 -16.72 -11.71
N ARG A 61 -6.81 -16.06 -11.21
CA ARG A 61 -7.11 -14.68 -11.60
C ARG A 61 -6.00 -13.70 -11.22
N LEU A 62 -5.41 -13.87 -10.05
CA LEU A 62 -4.28 -13.05 -9.62
C LEU A 62 -3.04 -13.31 -10.49
N LYS A 63 -2.76 -14.58 -10.82
CA LYS A 63 -1.68 -14.95 -11.75
C LYS A 63 -1.82 -14.28 -13.11
N ASP A 64 -3.04 -14.25 -13.65
CA ASP A 64 -3.29 -13.63 -14.95
C ASP A 64 -3.03 -12.12 -14.91
N ILE A 65 -3.42 -11.45 -13.82
CA ILE A 65 -3.13 -10.03 -13.62
C ILE A 65 -1.62 -9.81 -13.49
N ILE A 66 -0.92 -10.61 -12.68
CA ILE A 66 0.53 -10.51 -12.50
C ILE A 66 1.26 -10.73 -13.82
N ARG A 67 0.87 -11.72 -14.61
CA ARG A 67 1.46 -11.96 -15.94
C ARG A 67 1.25 -10.80 -16.89
N ALA A 68 0.06 -10.19 -16.86
CA ALA A 68 -0.27 -9.08 -17.75
C ALA A 68 0.49 -7.78 -17.36
N GLN A 69 0.71 -7.54 -16.07
CA GLN A 69 1.37 -6.34 -15.56
C GLN A 69 2.89 -6.49 -15.44
N ASP A 70 3.40 -7.71 -15.35
CA ASP A 70 4.82 -8.07 -15.25
C ASP A 70 5.61 -7.25 -14.20
N PRO A 71 5.13 -7.13 -12.95
CA PRO A 71 5.73 -6.25 -11.94
C PRO A 71 7.10 -6.76 -11.46
N ASP A 72 7.97 -5.84 -11.04
CA ASP A 72 9.24 -6.16 -10.39
C ASP A 72 9.04 -6.62 -8.95
N LEU A 73 8.10 -6.00 -8.26
CA LEU A 73 7.74 -6.26 -6.87
C LEU A 73 6.24 -6.56 -6.75
N ILE A 74 5.89 -7.47 -5.86
CA ILE A 74 4.50 -7.78 -5.52
C ILE A 74 4.38 -7.78 -4.00
N LEU A 75 3.64 -6.83 -3.45
CA LEU A 75 3.26 -6.80 -2.04
C LEU A 75 1.83 -7.32 -1.93
N ALA A 76 1.68 -8.53 -1.39
CA ALA A 76 0.39 -9.13 -1.09
C ALA A 76 0.08 -8.96 0.40
N VAL A 77 -1.12 -8.47 0.72
CA VAL A 77 -1.64 -8.36 2.09
C VAL A 77 -2.88 -9.23 2.26
N GLU A 78 -3.24 -9.52 3.51
CA GLU A 78 -4.23 -10.51 3.91
C GLU A 78 -3.85 -11.94 3.46
N THR A 79 -2.59 -12.30 3.60
CA THR A 79 -2.08 -13.61 3.21
C THR A 79 -2.01 -14.57 4.40
N ASP A 80 -2.55 -15.78 4.23
CA ASP A 80 -2.32 -16.93 5.08
C ASP A 80 -1.30 -17.90 4.47
N GLU A 81 -1.03 -19.01 5.14
CA GLU A 81 -0.13 -20.07 4.66
C GLU A 81 -0.50 -20.61 3.27
N TRP A 82 -1.81 -20.67 2.97
CA TRP A 82 -2.28 -21.13 1.67
C TRP A 82 -1.87 -20.15 0.57
N TRP A 83 -2.12 -18.85 0.79
CA TRP A 83 -1.76 -17.79 -0.15
C TRP A 83 -0.25 -17.72 -0.38
N CYS A 84 0.55 -17.74 0.70
CA CYS A 84 2.00 -17.66 0.58
C CYS A 84 2.56 -18.81 -0.27
N ARG A 85 2.17 -20.06 0.01
CA ARG A 85 2.62 -21.22 -0.77
C ARG A 85 2.21 -21.13 -2.24
N HIS A 86 0.95 -20.78 -2.53
CA HIS A 86 0.48 -20.72 -3.92
C HIS A 86 1.09 -19.56 -4.70
N LEU A 87 1.42 -18.45 -4.06
CA LEU A 87 2.15 -17.35 -4.70
C LEU A 87 3.61 -17.74 -4.98
N GLU A 88 4.28 -18.41 -4.06
CA GLU A 88 5.64 -18.93 -4.27
C GLU A 88 5.70 -19.88 -5.46
N ASP A 89 4.81 -20.87 -5.51
CA ASP A 89 4.76 -21.84 -6.59
C ASP A 89 4.43 -21.20 -7.95
N ALA A 90 3.60 -20.17 -7.92
CA ALA A 90 3.14 -19.48 -9.13
C ALA A 90 4.17 -18.51 -9.72
N LEU A 91 5.13 -18.03 -8.94
CA LEU A 91 6.00 -16.91 -9.29
C LEU A 91 7.49 -17.24 -9.16
N PRO A 92 7.99 -18.25 -9.90
CA PRO A 92 9.40 -18.68 -9.83
C PRO A 92 10.38 -17.57 -10.28
N HIS A 93 9.90 -16.57 -11.02
CA HIS A 93 10.70 -15.42 -11.48
C HIS A 93 10.85 -14.31 -10.46
N HIS A 94 10.29 -14.48 -9.23
CA HIS A 94 10.48 -13.59 -8.09
C HIS A 94 11.23 -14.36 -6.99
N PRO A 95 12.56 -14.57 -7.14
CA PRO A 95 13.33 -15.44 -6.26
C PRO A 95 13.54 -14.87 -4.85
N PHE A 96 13.48 -13.55 -4.71
CA PHE A 96 13.63 -12.88 -3.42
C PHE A 96 12.28 -12.68 -2.77
N ARG A 97 12.15 -13.05 -1.50
CA ARG A 97 10.88 -13.00 -0.80
C ARG A 97 11.06 -12.83 0.70
N ILE A 98 10.06 -12.22 1.31
CA ILE A 98 9.82 -12.21 2.74
C ILE A 98 8.32 -12.43 2.95
N ALA A 99 7.96 -13.36 3.83
CA ALA A 99 6.57 -13.70 4.12
C ALA A 99 6.33 -13.79 5.62
N HIS A 100 5.17 -13.32 6.03
CA HIS A 100 4.65 -13.47 7.38
C HIS A 100 3.16 -13.80 7.30
N PRO A 101 2.82 -15.07 6.97
CA PRO A 101 1.44 -15.51 6.89
C PRO A 101 0.76 -15.49 8.25
N LEU A 102 -0.47 -15.02 8.34
CA LEU A 102 -1.26 -14.99 9.56
C LEU A 102 -2.72 -15.41 9.27
N PRO A 103 -3.40 -16.04 10.23
CA PRO A 103 -4.81 -16.42 10.05
C PRO A 103 -5.81 -15.28 10.36
N ASN A 104 -5.33 -14.09 10.69
CA ASN A 104 -6.11 -12.95 11.18
C ASN A 104 -6.29 -11.81 10.18
N THR A 105 -6.11 -12.05 8.87
CA THR A 105 -6.18 -11.05 7.79
C THR A 105 -5.03 -10.03 7.73
N TYR A 106 -4.08 -10.04 8.67
CA TYR A 106 -2.92 -9.13 8.65
C TYR A 106 -1.64 -9.75 8.08
N GLY A 107 -1.67 -11.02 7.69
CA GLY A 107 -0.52 -11.64 7.06
C GLY A 107 -0.11 -10.92 5.77
N MET A 108 1.17 -10.88 5.49
CA MET A 108 1.72 -10.21 4.30
C MET A 108 2.90 -10.97 3.70
N MET A 109 3.09 -10.73 2.41
CA MET A 109 4.18 -11.29 1.63
C MET A 109 4.67 -10.29 0.60
N LEU A 110 5.99 -10.13 0.53
CA LEU A 110 6.67 -9.41 -0.54
C LEU A 110 7.43 -10.42 -1.40
N LEU A 111 7.18 -10.37 -2.71
CA LEU A 111 7.93 -11.11 -3.71
C LEU A 111 8.65 -10.11 -4.62
N SER A 112 9.89 -10.42 -5.01
CA SER A 112 10.73 -9.51 -5.77
C SER A 112 11.57 -10.24 -6.81
N ARG A 113 11.74 -9.64 -7.98
CA ARG A 113 12.76 -9.98 -8.97
C ARG A 113 14.12 -9.37 -8.64
N LEU A 114 14.10 -8.32 -7.82
CA LEU A 114 15.28 -7.58 -7.41
C LEU A 114 15.73 -8.04 -6.04
N GLU A 115 17.02 -7.98 -5.78
CA GLU A 115 17.59 -8.36 -4.49
C GLU A 115 16.99 -7.54 -3.36
N LEU A 116 16.55 -8.23 -2.30
CA LEU A 116 16.10 -7.62 -1.06
C LEU A 116 17.29 -7.54 -0.09
N VAL A 117 17.57 -6.34 0.40
CA VAL A 117 18.70 -6.06 1.30
C VAL A 117 18.15 -5.89 2.71
N ASP A 118 18.68 -6.67 3.65
CA ASP A 118 18.28 -6.66 5.07
C ASP A 118 16.75 -6.72 5.25
N PRO A 119 16.06 -7.75 4.70
CA PRO A 119 14.62 -7.89 4.81
C PRO A 119 14.21 -8.19 6.25
N GLU A 120 13.24 -7.45 6.77
CA GLU A 120 12.79 -7.52 8.16
C GLU A 120 11.26 -7.48 8.23
N VAL A 121 10.68 -8.38 9.03
CA VAL A 121 9.28 -8.28 9.48
C VAL A 121 9.28 -7.57 10.83
N ARG A 122 8.47 -6.54 10.94
CA ARG A 122 8.40 -5.69 12.13
C ARG A 122 7.00 -5.69 12.72
N LEU A 123 6.93 -5.70 14.04
CA LEU A 123 5.70 -5.62 14.82
C LEU A 123 5.74 -4.31 15.59
N LEU A 124 5.32 -3.21 14.93
CA LEU A 124 5.52 -1.85 15.43
C LEU A 124 4.65 -1.51 16.64
N LEU A 125 3.37 -1.87 16.60
CA LEU A 125 2.40 -1.55 17.65
C LEU A 125 1.80 -2.79 18.30
N LYS A 126 1.44 -3.78 17.50
CA LYS A 126 0.78 -5.00 17.95
C LYS A 126 1.55 -6.24 17.47
N PRO A 127 1.55 -7.33 18.25
CA PRO A 127 2.30 -8.53 17.91
C PRO A 127 1.70 -9.32 16.73
N ASP A 128 0.49 -9.01 16.33
CA ASP A 128 -0.29 -9.67 15.30
C ASP A 128 -0.56 -8.81 14.05
N ILE A 129 0.07 -7.64 13.98
CA ILE A 129 0.00 -6.72 12.83
C ILE A 129 1.42 -6.45 12.33
N PRO A 130 1.90 -7.22 11.34
CA PRO A 130 3.23 -7.06 10.79
C PRO A 130 3.32 -5.89 9.81
N SER A 131 4.51 -5.34 9.69
CA SER A 131 4.96 -4.54 8.55
C SER A 131 6.26 -5.12 8.00
N ILE A 132 6.54 -4.89 6.72
CA ILE A 132 7.77 -5.31 6.06
C ILE A 132 8.64 -4.09 5.82
N ARG A 133 9.93 -4.20 6.18
CA ARG A 133 10.96 -3.21 5.87
C ARG A 133 12.12 -3.91 5.16
N THR A 134 12.56 -3.37 4.03
CA THR A 134 13.69 -3.91 3.30
C THR A 134 14.31 -2.86 2.38
N GLY A 135 15.59 -2.97 2.10
CA GLY A 135 16.20 -2.34 0.95
C GLY A 135 15.83 -3.11 -0.32
N VAL A 136 15.65 -2.41 -1.43
CA VAL A 136 15.51 -2.99 -2.76
C VAL A 136 16.65 -2.50 -3.61
N ARG A 137 17.49 -3.42 -4.09
CA ARG A 137 18.60 -3.08 -4.99
C ARG A 137 18.09 -2.90 -6.40
N LEU A 138 18.11 -1.66 -6.87
CA LEU A 138 17.70 -1.31 -8.22
C LEU A 138 18.69 -1.86 -9.26
N ARG A 139 18.29 -1.88 -10.52
CA ARG A 139 19.16 -2.29 -11.65
C ARG A 139 20.37 -1.36 -11.85
N SER A 140 20.30 -0.12 -11.33
CA SER A 140 21.43 0.81 -11.28
C SER A 140 22.50 0.44 -10.26
N GLY A 141 22.18 -0.45 -9.31
CA GLY A 141 23.02 -0.77 -8.14
C GLY A 141 22.62 0.02 -6.88
N ASP A 142 21.84 1.08 -7.02
CA ASP A 142 21.35 1.87 -5.89
C ASP A 142 20.38 1.06 -5.04
N VAL A 143 20.29 1.39 -3.75
CA VAL A 143 19.36 0.77 -2.83
C VAL A 143 18.36 1.80 -2.34
N ILE A 144 17.07 1.56 -2.62
CA ILE A 144 15.96 2.29 -2.03
C ILE A 144 15.34 1.49 -0.90
N MET A 145 14.71 2.17 0.05
CA MET A 145 13.95 1.51 1.11
C MET A 145 12.52 1.26 0.69
N LEU A 146 11.99 0.10 1.05
CA LEU A 146 10.57 -0.24 0.91
C LEU A 146 9.99 -0.52 2.30
N TYR A 147 8.89 0.14 2.61
CA TYR A 147 8.05 -0.14 3.76
C TYR A 147 6.70 -0.68 3.26
N GLY A 148 6.43 -1.94 3.54
CA GLY A 148 5.15 -2.58 3.31
C GLY A 148 4.32 -2.48 4.58
N VAL A 149 3.14 -1.84 4.54
CA VAL A 149 2.29 -1.61 5.71
C VAL A 149 0.84 -2.03 5.44
N HIS A 150 0.20 -2.57 6.46
CA HIS A 150 -1.23 -2.90 6.45
C HIS A 150 -1.81 -2.67 7.85
N PRO A 151 -1.92 -1.39 8.28
CA PRO A 151 -2.40 -1.06 9.61
C PRO A 151 -3.89 -1.37 9.80
N GLU A 152 -4.32 -1.47 11.04
CA GLU A 152 -5.72 -1.72 11.40
C GLU A 152 -6.67 -0.68 10.81
N PRO A 153 -7.78 -1.10 10.16
CA PRO A 153 -8.81 -0.17 9.75
C PRO A 153 -9.55 0.41 10.95
N PRO A 154 -9.99 1.67 10.88
CA PRO A 154 -10.89 2.24 11.88
C PRO A 154 -12.29 1.66 11.69
N SER A 155 -12.51 0.48 12.26
CA SER A 155 -13.76 -0.29 12.18
C SER A 155 -14.25 -0.64 13.57
N PRO A 156 -15.55 -0.58 13.87
CA PRO A 156 -16.09 -0.98 15.17
C PRO A 156 -15.73 -2.40 15.60
N THR A 157 -15.41 -3.26 14.64
CA THR A 157 -15.04 -4.66 14.88
C THR A 157 -13.54 -4.89 15.09
N GLU A 158 -12.70 -3.89 14.76
CA GLU A 158 -11.23 -4.00 14.84
C GLU A 158 -10.63 -2.90 15.71
N ALA A 159 -10.73 -1.64 15.29
CA ALA A 159 -10.25 -0.51 16.09
C ALA A 159 -11.34 0.57 16.21
N ALA A 160 -11.71 0.92 17.43
CA ALA A 160 -12.74 1.95 17.68
C ALA A 160 -12.37 3.34 17.15
N THR A 161 -11.09 3.57 16.85
CA THR A 161 -10.57 4.86 16.35
C THR A 161 -9.48 4.63 15.31
N SER A 162 -9.11 5.67 14.56
CA SER A 162 -7.97 5.63 13.63
C SER A 162 -6.59 5.69 14.33
N LEU A 163 -6.54 5.84 15.64
CA LEU A 163 -5.30 6.05 16.39
C LEU A 163 -4.23 4.97 16.16
N PRO A 164 -4.54 3.65 16.18
CA PRO A 164 -3.52 2.64 15.92
C PRO A 164 -2.93 2.75 14.51
N ARG A 165 -3.78 2.90 13.50
CA ARG A 165 -3.37 3.11 12.11
C ARG A 165 -2.46 4.34 11.98
N ASP A 166 -2.92 5.47 12.50
CA ASP A 166 -2.22 6.75 12.40
C ASP A 166 -0.88 6.69 13.15
N ALA A 167 -0.83 6.02 14.30
CA ALA A 167 0.40 5.82 15.07
C ALA A 167 1.44 5.00 14.29
N GLU A 168 1.04 3.90 13.64
CA GLU A 168 1.93 3.07 12.83
C GLU A 168 2.52 3.87 11.66
N LEU A 169 1.67 4.62 10.94
CA LEU A 169 2.12 5.47 9.84
C LEU A 169 3.05 6.58 10.29
N VAL A 170 2.79 7.20 11.46
CA VAL A 170 3.67 8.22 12.05
C VAL A 170 5.02 7.62 12.46
N MET A 171 5.04 6.42 13.04
CA MET A 171 6.29 5.74 13.40
C MET A 171 7.13 5.44 12.16
N ALA A 172 6.52 4.85 11.12
CA ALA A 172 7.19 4.62 9.84
C ALA A 172 7.69 5.94 9.23
N GLY A 173 6.87 6.99 9.21
CA GLY A 173 7.23 8.30 8.66
C GLY A 173 8.40 8.96 9.39
N ARG A 174 8.47 8.86 10.73
CA ARG A 174 9.60 9.38 11.52
C ARG A 174 10.90 8.66 11.20
N GLU A 175 10.85 7.33 11.08
CA GLU A 175 12.02 6.54 10.74
C GLU A 175 12.51 6.87 9.33
N ILE A 176 11.59 7.01 8.37
CA ILE A 176 11.90 7.41 7.00
C ILE A 176 12.59 8.78 6.98
N ALA A 177 12.04 9.76 7.69
CA ALA A 177 12.60 11.11 7.76
C ALA A 177 14.02 11.12 8.36
N GLN A 178 14.31 10.22 9.30
CA GLN A 178 15.63 10.09 9.91
C GLN A 178 16.62 9.33 9.02
N SER A 179 16.15 8.44 8.16
CA SER A 179 17.02 7.60 7.34
C SER A 179 17.76 8.36 6.25
N GLY A 180 17.18 9.46 5.74
CA GLY A 180 17.71 10.24 4.61
C GLY A 180 17.80 9.45 3.29
N ARG A 181 17.22 8.25 3.23
CA ARG A 181 17.28 7.37 2.04
C ARG A 181 16.03 7.52 1.19
N PRO A 182 16.14 7.41 -0.15
CA PRO A 182 14.96 7.29 -1.00
C PRO A 182 14.09 6.14 -0.53
N THR A 183 12.81 6.41 -0.24
CA THR A 183 11.92 5.43 0.39
C THR A 183 10.57 5.37 -0.31
N LEU A 184 10.08 4.16 -0.50
CA LEU A 184 8.75 3.85 -0.98
C LEU A 184 7.93 3.24 0.17
N VAL A 185 6.79 3.85 0.48
CA VAL A 185 5.79 3.27 1.39
C VAL A 185 4.65 2.73 0.55
N ALA A 186 4.28 1.49 0.79
CA ALA A 186 3.28 0.79 0.01
C ALA A 186 2.45 -0.15 0.88
N GLY A 187 1.21 -0.42 0.50
CA GLY A 187 0.33 -1.34 1.20
C GLY A 187 -1.12 -0.91 1.13
N ASP A 188 -1.96 -1.60 1.90
CA ASP A 188 -3.33 -1.18 2.15
C ASP A 188 -3.34 -0.33 3.42
N LEU A 189 -3.40 0.99 3.25
CA LEU A 189 -3.31 1.94 4.37
C LEU A 189 -4.61 2.04 5.17
N ASN A 190 -5.66 1.37 4.74
CA ASN A 190 -6.98 1.45 5.37
C ASN A 190 -7.45 2.90 5.59
N ASP A 191 -7.06 3.79 4.66
CA ASP A 191 -7.42 5.21 4.68
C ASP A 191 -8.25 5.58 3.46
N PHE A 192 -9.46 6.04 3.70
CA PHE A 192 -10.35 6.58 2.66
C PHE A 192 -9.89 7.96 2.13
N ARG A 193 -8.88 8.55 2.73
CA ARG A 193 -8.30 9.85 2.38
C ARG A 193 -6.84 9.75 1.93
N ALA A 194 -6.44 8.61 1.38
CA ALA A 194 -5.05 8.40 0.96
C ALA A 194 -4.56 9.55 0.07
N ARG A 195 -3.96 10.56 0.70
CA ARG A 195 -3.06 11.50 0.04
C ARG A 195 -1.74 10.78 -0.09
N ILE A 196 -1.29 10.58 -1.32
CA ILE A 196 0.08 10.17 -1.57
C ILE A 196 0.96 11.31 -1.05
N LEU A 197 1.56 11.08 0.11
CA LEU A 197 2.59 11.97 0.64
C LEU A 197 3.85 11.74 -0.19
N ALA A 198 4.00 12.48 -1.26
CA ALA A 198 5.29 12.59 -1.94
C ALA A 198 6.23 13.35 -1.01
N GLY A 199 7.15 12.63 -0.39
CA GLY A 199 8.27 13.24 0.31
C GLY A 199 9.08 14.04 -0.70
N GLY A 200 9.02 15.38 -0.59
CA GLY A 200 9.94 16.25 -1.29
C GLY A 200 11.33 16.10 -0.65
N ALA A 201 12.32 15.86 -1.48
CA ALA A 201 13.72 16.11 -1.17
C ALA A 201 14.01 17.60 -1.30
#